data_4e836bcd2609e6cf1f73f09d7d496e61
#
_entry.id   4e836bcd2609e6cf1f73f09d7d496e61
#
_cell.length_a   1.000
_cell.length_b   1.000
_cell.length_c   1.000
_cell.angle_alpha   90.00
_cell.angle_beta   90.00
_cell.angle_gamma   90.00
#
_symmetry.space_group_name_H-M   'P 1'
#
loop_
_entity.id
_entity.type
_entity.pdbx_description
1 polymer ?
#
loop_
_entity_poly.entity_id
_entity_poly.type
_entity_poly.pdbx_seq_one_letter_code
_entity_poly.pdbx_strand_id
1 'polypeptide(L)'
;RESFYLASKFPGYDLSNMDKVEEIFEKQLKKCGVQYFDFYMFHNVCEMNIDAYLDPKYGIYEYLVKQKENGRIRHLGFSAHGNYDVMKRFLEAYGEDMEFCQLQLNYLDWTFQGAKEKAELAEEYGIPVWVMEPLRGGSLASLSEEDSAALHRLRPEEGIPAWAFRFLQSLPNVVVTLSGMSNFDQMRDNIRTFAEEKPLSAEETDALLSIA
;
A
#
# COMPACT_ATOMS: atom_id res chain seq x y z
N ARG A 1 8.72 -4.01 -22.21
CA ARG A 1 7.48 -3.64 -21.50
C ARG A 1 6.79 -4.88 -20.90
N GLU A 2 6.82 -5.98 -21.57
CA GLU A 2 6.18 -7.24 -21.11
C GLU A 2 6.91 -7.92 -19.94
N SER A 3 8.12 -7.49 -19.60
CA SER A 3 8.93 -8.08 -18.53
C SER A 3 8.68 -7.50 -17.13
N PHE A 4 7.84 -6.48 -17.01
CA PHE A 4 7.50 -5.84 -15.72
C PHE A 4 6.13 -5.19 -15.77
N TYR A 5 5.52 -5.02 -14.61
CA TYR A 5 4.31 -4.25 -14.40
C TYR A 5 4.66 -2.79 -14.09
N LEU A 6 3.88 -1.87 -14.65
CA LEU A 6 4.05 -0.43 -14.43
C LEU A 6 2.85 0.13 -13.67
N ALA A 7 3.13 0.73 -12.53
CA ALA A 7 2.15 1.41 -11.71
C ALA A 7 2.37 2.94 -11.73
N SER A 8 1.30 3.72 -11.76
CA SER A 8 1.32 5.17 -11.57
C SER A 8 0.11 5.62 -10.77
N LYS A 9 0.05 6.92 -10.46
CA LYS A 9 -1.00 7.51 -9.63
C LYS A 9 -1.40 8.88 -10.15
N PHE A 10 -2.68 9.24 -10.02
CA PHE A 10 -3.15 10.61 -10.20
C PHE A 10 -2.73 11.45 -9.00
N PRO A 11 -2.00 12.56 -9.17
CA PRO A 11 -1.39 13.33 -8.07
C PRO A 11 -2.40 14.25 -7.36
N GLY A 12 -3.47 13.68 -6.79
CA GLY A 12 -4.53 14.39 -6.09
C GLY A 12 -4.15 14.92 -4.70
N TYR A 13 -2.91 14.72 -4.26
CA TYR A 13 -2.34 15.40 -3.09
C TYR A 13 -2.16 16.91 -3.32
N ASP A 14 -2.13 17.35 -4.58
CA ASP A 14 -2.15 18.75 -4.97
C ASP A 14 -3.51 19.05 -5.61
N LEU A 15 -4.35 19.81 -4.90
CA LEU A 15 -5.69 20.18 -5.34
C LEU A 15 -5.73 20.96 -6.65
N SER A 16 -4.63 21.61 -7.04
CA SER A 16 -4.52 22.30 -8.33
C SER A 16 -4.49 21.36 -9.55
N ASN A 17 -4.42 20.05 -9.31
CA ASN A 17 -4.47 19.03 -10.35
C ASN A 17 -5.88 18.48 -10.61
N MET A 18 -6.86 18.76 -9.75
CA MET A 18 -8.16 18.08 -9.79
C MET A 18 -8.92 18.26 -11.11
N ASP A 19 -8.77 19.42 -11.75
CA ASP A 19 -9.38 19.76 -13.06
C ASP A 19 -8.54 19.32 -14.27
N LYS A 20 -7.45 18.56 -14.06
CA LYS A 20 -6.45 18.22 -15.11
C LYS A 20 -6.21 16.73 -15.27
N VAL A 21 -7.16 15.89 -14.88
CA VAL A 21 -6.98 14.43 -14.87
C VAL A 21 -6.54 13.89 -16.23
N GLU A 22 -7.16 14.31 -17.31
CA GLU A 22 -6.82 13.90 -18.68
C GLU A 22 -5.41 14.35 -19.08
N GLU A 23 -5.09 15.63 -18.90
CA GLU A 23 -3.76 16.18 -19.24
C GLU A 23 -2.65 15.43 -18.49
N ILE A 24 -2.86 15.18 -17.20
CA ILE A 24 -1.88 14.50 -16.35
C ILE A 24 -1.69 13.05 -16.78
N PHE A 25 -2.77 12.33 -17.03
CA PHE A 25 -2.72 10.93 -17.45
C PHE A 25 -1.97 10.78 -18.79
N GLU A 26 -2.31 11.60 -19.78
CA GLU A 26 -1.63 11.60 -21.10
C GLU A 26 -0.14 11.94 -20.97
N LYS A 27 0.18 12.93 -20.15
CA LYS A 27 1.57 13.32 -19.87
C LYS A 27 2.37 12.20 -19.18
N GLN A 28 1.75 11.45 -18.28
CA GLN A 28 2.40 10.32 -17.61
C GLN A 28 2.67 9.18 -18.61
N LEU A 29 1.70 8.79 -19.44
CA LEU A 29 1.92 7.80 -20.51
C LEU A 29 3.06 8.21 -21.43
N LYS A 30 3.06 9.46 -21.88
CA LYS A 30 4.13 10.00 -22.74
C LYS A 30 5.50 9.97 -22.06
N LYS A 31 5.59 10.37 -20.78
CA LYS A 31 6.83 10.35 -20.01
C LYS A 31 7.39 8.94 -19.84
N CYS A 32 6.52 7.96 -19.62
CA CYS A 32 6.90 6.56 -19.47
C CYS A 32 7.14 5.86 -20.81
N GLY A 33 6.78 6.47 -21.94
CA GLY A 33 6.90 5.88 -23.27
C GLY A 33 5.99 4.65 -23.45
N VAL A 34 4.80 4.63 -22.83
CA VAL A 34 3.88 3.50 -22.83
C VAL A 34 2.48 3.91 -23.30
N GLN A 35 1.67 2.91 -23.68
CA GLN A 35 0.29 3.12 -24.12
C GLN A 35 -0.73 2.83 -23.00
N TYR A 36 -0.31 2.16 -21.92
CA TYR A 36 -1.17 1.78 -20.79
C TYR A 36 -0.34 1.65 -19.51
N PHE A 37 -1.01 1.75 -18.37
CA PHE A 37 -0.52 1.34 -17.06
C PHE A 37 -1.14 -0.01 -16.68
N ASP A 38 -0.33 -0.88 -16.06
CA ASP A 38 -0.88 -2.12 -15.49
C ASP A 38 -1.71 -1.79 -14.25
N PHE A 39 -1.23 -0.85 -13.43
CA PHE A 39 -1.91 -0.39 -12.22
C PHE A 39 -1.95 1.14 -12.18
N TYR A 40 -3.11 1.67 -11.86
CA TYR A 40 -3.27 3.12 -11.70
C TYR A 40 -4.09 3.42 -10.46
N MET A 41 -3.75 4.49 -9.73
CA MET A 41 -4.35 4.76 -8.42
C MET A 41 -4.83 6.21 -8.30
N PHE A 42 -5.93 6.39 -7.58
CA PHE A 42 -6.20 7.65 -6.90
C PHE A 42 -5.15 7.84 -5.81
N HIS A 43 -4.33 8.89 -5.90
CA HIS A 43 -3.21 9.07 -4.98
C HIS A 43 -3.61 9.84 -3.74
N ASN A 44 -3.17 9.32 -2.57
CA ASN A 44 -3.21 10.03 -1.31
C ASN A 44 -4.64 10.40 -0.87
N VAL A 45 -5.58 9.46 -0.96
CA VAL A 45 -6.94 9.70 -0.46
C VAL A 45 -6.87 10.00 1.04
N CYS A 46 -7.18 11.24 1.40
CA CYS A 46 -7.06 11.77 2.76
C CYS A 46 -8.04 12.92 2.99
N GLU A 47 -8.07 13.45 4.22
CA GLU A 47 -8.96 14.53 4.66
C GLU A 47 -8.90 15.78 3.78
N MET A 48 -7.72 16.08 3.21
CA MET A 48 -7.54 17.29 2.40
C MET A 48 -8.18 17.21 1.02
N ASN A 49 -8.37 16.01 0.47
CA ASN A 49 -8.77 15.84 -0.92
C ASN A 49 -9.98 14.95 -1.17
N ILE A 50 -10.50 14.30 -0.13
CA ILE A 50 -11.66 13.40 -0.29
C ILE A 50 -12.86 14.10 -0.91
N ASP A 51 -13.18 15.33 -0.48
CA ASP A 51 -14.32 16.07 -1.01
C ASP A 51 -14.12 16.44 -2.49
N ALA A 52 -12.87 16.71 -2.90
CA ALA A 52 -12.56 16.97 -4.30
C ALA A 52 -12.59 15.69 -5.15
N TYR A 53 -12.13 14.55 -4.63
CA TYR A 53 -12.26 13.28 -5.33
C TYR A 53 -13.72 12.86 -5.54
N LEU A 54 -14.60 13.19 -4.59
CA LEU A 54 -16.03 12.86 -4.65
C LEU A 54 -16.86 13.91 -5.40
N ASP A 55 -16.28 15.05 -5.78
CA ASP A 55 -16.99 16.12 -6.49
C ASP A 55 -17.06 15.82 -8.00
N PRO A 56 -18.24 15.51 -8.54
CA PRO A 56 -18.39 15.14 -9.95
C PRO A 56 -17.97 16.22 -10.95
N LYS A 57 -17.82 17.47 -10.49
CA LYS A 57 -17.38 18.56 -11.37
C LYS A 57 -15.97 18.35 -11.93
N TYR A 58 -15.12 17.58 -11.23
CA TYR A 58 -13.77 17.28 -11.68
C TYR A 58 -13.69 16.08 -12.62
N GLY A 59 -14.70 15.20 -12.62
CA GLY A 59 -14.80 14.05 -13.53
C GLY A 59 -13.65 13.03 -13.41
N ILE A 60 -12.94 13.00 -12.25
CA ILE A 60 -11.75 12.16 -12.09
C ILE A 60 -12.12 10.69 -12.13
N TYR A 61 -13.14 10.31 -11.37
CA TYR A 61 -13.59 8.92 -11.32
C TYR A 61 -14.07 8.44 -12.67
N GLU A 62 -14.96 9.19 -13.31
CA GLU A 62 -15.52 8.86 -14.63
C GLU A 62 -14.42 8.73 -15.69
N TYR A 63 -13.43 9.61 -15.63
CA TYR A 63 -12.29 9.57 -16.56
C TYR A 63 -11.44 8.30 -16.33
N LEU A 64 -11.07 7.99 -15.09
CA LEU A 64 -10.21 6.84 -14.79
C LEU A 64 -10.89 5.50 -15.05
N VAL A 65 -12.19 5.36 -14.71
CA VAL A 65 -12.99 4.17 -15.05
C VAL A 65 -13.07 4.00 -16.57
N LYS A 66 -13.31 5.08 -17.31
CA LYS A 66 -13.30 5.03 -18.77
C LYS A 66 -11.94 4.62 -19.35
N GLN A 67 -10.82 5.04 -18.74
CA GLN A 67 -9.49 4.58 -19.18
C GLN A 67 -9.29 3.08 -18.90
N LYS A 68 -9.88 2.55 -17.83
CA LYS A 68 -9.90 1.12 -17.54
C LYS A 68 -10.71 0.35 -18.59
N GLU A 69 -11.92 0.79 -18.91
CA GLU A 69 -12.76 0.21 -19.97
C GLU A 69 -12.04 0.19 -21.33
N ASN A 70 -11.29 1.24 -21.64
CA ASN A 70 -10.50 1.37 -22.87
C ASN A 70 -9.20 0.55 -22.87
N GLY A 71 -8.88 -0.17 -21.77
CA GLY A 71 -7.66 -0.96 -21.62
C GLY A 71 -6.38 -0.15 -21.43
N ARG A 72 -6.49 1.15 -21.16
CA ARG A 72 -5.36 2.03 -20.88
C ARG A 72 -4.95 2.02 -19.38
N ILE A 73 -5.84 1.54 -18.53
CA ILE A 73 -5.59 1.11 -17.16
C ILE A 73 -6.05 -0.34 -17.08
N ARG A 74 -5.19 -1.26 -16.66
CA ARG A 74 -5.59 -2.66 -16.47
C ARG A 74 -6.28 -2.88 -15.14
N HIS A 75 -5.71 -2.32 -14.08
CA HIS A 75 -6.21 -2.42 -12.71
C HIS A 75 -6.28 -1.03 -12.10
N LEU A 76 -7.46 -0.63 -11.63
CA LEU A 76 -7.70 0.64 -10.96
C LEU A 76 -7.76 0.42 -9.44
N GLY A 77 -7.11 1.30 -8.69
CA GLY A 77 -7.10 1.25 -7.24
C GLY A 77 -6.87 2.62 -6.62
N PHE A 78 -6.57 2.65 -5.35
CA PHE A 78 -6.30 3.89 -4.62
C PHE A 78 -5.22 3.72 -3.56
N SER A 79 -4.62 4.81 -3.10
CA SER A 79 -3.75 4.81 -1.92
C SER A 79 -4.41 5.59 -0.78
N ALA A 80 -4.63 4.92 0.35
CA ALA A 80 -5.28 5.47 1.53
C ALA A 80 -4.24 6.04 2.50
N HIS A 81 -4.36 7.34 2.78
CA HIS A 81 -3.52 8.05 3.76
C HIS A 81 -4.35 8.74 4.86
N GLY A 82 -5.64 8.90 4.64
CA GLY A 82 -6.57 9.43 5.63
C GLY A 82 -6.92 8.42 6.72
N ASN A 83 -7.75 8.88 7.66
CA ASN A 83 -8.32 8.04 8.71
C ASN A 83 -9.35 7.02 8.14
N TYR A 84 -9.89 6.19 9.03
CA TYR A 84 -10.89 5.17 8.68
C TYR A 84 -12.11 5.76 7.97
N ASP A 85 -12.67 6.88 8.47
CA ASP A 85 -13.88 7.47 7.92
C ASP A 85 -13.67 8.01 6.50
N VAL A 86 -12.49 8.56 6.21
CA VAL A 86 -12.12 9.02 4.87
C VAL A 86 -12.05 7.84 3.90
N MET A 87 -11.37 6.76 4.30
CA MET A 87 -11.28 5.56 3.48
C MET A 87 -12.64 4.94 3.23
N LYS A 88 -13.49 4.87 4.27
CA LYS A 88 -14.87 4.37 4.17
C LYS A 88 -15.70 5.20 3.20
N ARG A 89 -15.68 6.53 3.31
CA ARG A 89 -16.37 7.42 2.36
C ARG A 89 -15.95 7.20 0.91
N PHE A 90 -14.67 6.98 0.67
CA PHE A 90 -14.16 6.69 -0.68
C PHE A 90 -14.67 5.35 -1.19
N LEU A 91 -14.63 4.32 -0.35
CA LEU A 91 -15.10 2.97 -0.69
C LEU A 91 -16.63 2.91 -0.87
N GLU A 92 -17.41 3.63 -0.06
CA GLU A 92 -18.86 3.74 -0.24
C GLU A 92 -19.23 4.36 -1.59
N ALA A 93 -18.40 5.27 -2.11
CA ALA A 93 -18.66 5.92 -3.40
C ALA A 93 -18.13 5.13 -4.60
N TYR A 94 -16.95 4.52 -4.49
CA TYR A 94 -16.19 4.01 -5.65
C TYR A 94 -15.63 2.60 -5.44
N GLY A 95 -15.92 1.95 -4.31
CA GLY A 95 -15.33 0.66 -3.96
C GLY A 95 -15.59 -0.47 -4.97
N GLU A 96 -16.74 -0.44 -5.66
CA GLU A 96 -17.10 -1.45 -6.67
C GLU A 96 -16.11 -1.52 -7.84
N ASP A 97 -15.44 -0.41 -8.18
CA ASP A 97 -14.49 -0.34 -9.28
C ASP A 97 -13.04 -0.46 -8.84
N MET A 98 -12.77 -0.50 -7.53
CA MET A 98 -11.42 -0.60 -6.97
C MET A 98 -10.98 -2.05 -6.85
N GLU A 99 -9.85 -2.38 -7.47
CA GLU A 99 -9.31 -3.74 -7.50
C GLU A 99 -8.17 -3.95 -6.49
N PHE A 100 -7.62 -2.89 -5.92
CA PHE A 100 -6.59 -2.94 -4.89
C PHE A 100 -6.49 -1.62 -4.14
N CYS A 101 -5.98 -1.69 -2.90
CA CYS A 101 -5.71 -0.54 -2.06
C CYS A 101 -4.24 -0.52 -1.64
N GLN A 102 -3.55 0.60 -1.82
CA GLN A 102 -2.24 0.81 -1.23
C GLN A 102 -2.37 1.47 0.14
N LEU A 103 -1.88 0.80 1.18
CA LEU A 103 -2.05 1.19 2.58
C LEU A 103 -0.70 1.23 3.30
N GLN A 104 -0.45 2.27 4.10
CA GLN A 104 0.64 2.26 5.07
C GLN A 104 0.30 1.27 6.17
N LEU A 105 1.10 0.19 6.27
CA LEU A 105 0.85 -0.90 7.19
C LEU A 105 2.16 -1.55 7.64
N ASN A 106 2.34 -1.62 8.95
CA ASN A 106 3.39 -2.34 9.65
C ASN A 106 2.90 -2.62 11.07
N TYR A 107 3.65 -3.38 11.84
CA TYR A 107 3.22 -3.79 13.18
C TYR A 107 3.07 -2.61 14.16
N LEU A 108 3.82 -1.49 14.02
CA LEU A 108 3.64 -0.30 14.83
C LEU A 108 2.38 0.48 14.42
N ASP A 109 2.19 0.73 13.12
CA ASP A 109 1.03 1.46 12.61
C ASP A 109 -0.26 0.63 12.68
N TRP A 110 -0.16 -0.68 12.97
CA TRP A 110 -1.29 -1.59 13.17
C TRP A 110 -2.28 -1.05 14.20
N THR A 111 -1.75 -0.51 15.29
CA THR A 111 -2.53 0.16 16.33
C THR A 111 -2.42 1.68 16.25
N PHE A 112 -1.21 2.22 16.06
CA PHE A 112 -0.92 3.64 16.15
C PHE A 112 -1.64 4.49 15.11
N GLN A 113 -1.78 4.02 13.85
CA GLN A 113 -2.49 4.73 12.78
C GLN A 113 -3.82 4.06 12.37
N GLY A 114 -4.32 3.13 13.15
CA GLY A 114 -5.54 2.39 12.83
C GLY A 114 -5.41 1.58 11.52
N ALA A 115 -4.19 1.10 11.20
CA ALA A 115 -3.98 0.33 9.99
C ALA A 115 -4.76 -0.99 9.99
N LYS A 116 -5.00 -1.57 11.19
CA LYS A 116 -5.84 -2.75 11.37
C LYS A 116 -7.25 -2.53 10.83
N GLU A 117 -7.93 -1.52 11.33
CA GLU A 117 -9.31 -1.21 10.95
C GLU A 117 -9.45 -0.91 9.45
N LYS A 118 -8.45 -0.24 8.87
CA LYS A 118 -8.41 0.05 7.43
C LYS A 118 -8.15 -1.21 6.60
N ALA A 119 -7.32 -2.15 7.07
CA ALA A 119 -7.10 -3.42 6.40
C ALA A 119 -8.34 -4.32 6.46
N GLU A 120 -9.03 -4.36 7.61
CA GLU A 120 -10.29 -5.05 7.78
C GLU A 120 -11.39 -4.45 6.89
N LEU A 121 -11.46 -3.13 6.77
CA LEU A 121 -12.39 -2.46 5.85
C LEU A 121 -12.10 -2.82 4.39
N ALA A 122 -10.84 -2.88 3.97
CA ALA A 122 -10.48 -3.34 2.62
C ALA A 122 -10.92 -4.79 2.38
N GLU A 123 -10.77 -5.66 3.38
CA GLU A 123 -11.21 -7.06 3.33
C GLU A 123 -12.74 -7.18 3.20
N GLU A 124 -13.50 -6.37 3.93
CA GLU A 124 -14.99 -6.31 3.81
C GLU A 124 -15.44 -6.00 2.39
N TYR A 125 -14.70 -5.16 1.66
CA TYR A 125 -14.95 -4.85 0.25
C TYR A 125 -14.30 -5.85 -0.73
N GLY A 126 -13.60 -6.88 -0.23
CA GLY A 126 -12.88 -7.85 -1.08
C GLY A 126 -11.69 -7.26 -1.82
N ILE A 127 -11.12 -6.15 -1.32
CA ILE A 127 -10.04 -5.40 -1.95
C ILE A 127 -8.69 -5.81 -1.36
N PRO A 128 -7.78 -6.40 -2.14
CA PRO A 128 -6.45 -6.78 -1.68
C PRO A 128 -5.58 -5.55 -1.37
N VAL A 129 -4.71 -5.72 -0.38
CA VAL A 129 -3.84 -4.64 0.14
C VAL A 129 -2.43 -4.75 -0.43
N TRP A 130 -1.95 -3.62 -0.94
CA TRP A 130 -0.53 -3.36 -1.23
C TRP A 130 0.05 -2.55 -0.08
N VAL A 131 1.02 -3.09 0.59
CA VAL A 131 1.64 -2.42 1.74
C VAL A 131 2.71 -1.44 1.30
N MET A 132 2.61 -0.19 1.79
CA MET A 132 3.70 0.78 1.80
C MET A 132 4.21 0.98 3.23
N GLU A 133 5.45 1.44 3.37
CA GLU A 133 6.10 1.68 4.66
C GLU A 133 6.18 0.44 5.58
N PRO A 134 6.53 -0.76 5.06
CA PRO A 134 6.61 -1.98 5.86
C PRO A 134 7.62 -1.88 7.02
N LEU A 135 8.67 -1.07 6.83
CA LEU A 135 9.71 -0.78 7.83
C LEU A 135 9.68 0.68 8.31
N ARG A 136 8.64 1.44 7.98
CA ARG A 136 8.41 2.82 8.40
C ARG A 136 9.64 3.71 8.21
N GLY A 137 10.07 3.83 6.93
CA GLY A 137 11.26 4.61 6.57
C GLY A 137 12.56 4.01 7.10
N GLY A 138 12.55 2.75 7.54
CA GLY A 138 13.70 2.06 8.15
C GLY A 138 13.75 2.12 9.68
N SER A 139 12.83 2.84 10.34
CA SER A 139 12.80 2.92 11.82
C SER A 139 12.54 1.57 12.48
N LEU A 140 11.85 0.65 11.79
CA LEU A 140 11.58 -0.70 12.27
C LEU A 140 12.65 -1.73 11.81
N ALA A 141 13.73 -1.29 11.18
CA ALA A 141 14.81 -2.17 10.77
C ALA A 141 15.80 -2.48 11.91
N SER A 142 15.73 -1.75 13.02
CA SER A 142 16.50 -1.98 14.23
C SER A 142 15.66 -1.69 15.46
N LEU A 143 15.86 -2.47 16.50
CA LEU A 143 15.16 -2.36 17.78
C LEU A 143 16.21 -2.20 18.91
N SER A 144 15.76 -2.00 20.14
CA SER A 144 16.62 -2.04 21.31
C SER A 144 17.30 -3.42 21.43
N GLU A 145 18.39 -3.51 22.19
CA GLU A 145 19.06 -4.81 22.46
C GLU A 145 18.12 -5.78 23.18
N GLU A 146 17.29 -5.27 24.09
CA GLU A 146 16.32 -6.06 24.86
C GLU A 146 15.23 -6.65 23.94
N ASP A 147 14.61 -5.80 23.11
CA ASP A 147 13.56 -6.21 22.18
C ASP A 147 14.09 -7.17 21.10
N SER A 148 15.28 -6.85 20.55
CA SER A 148 15.95 -7.74 19.60
C SER A 148 16.23 -9.11 20.19
N ALA A 149 16.72 -9.16 21.45
CA ALA A 149 16.97 -10.43 22.16
C ALA A 149 15.68 -11.19 22.44
N ALA A 150 14.57 -10.49 22.70
CA ALA A 150 13.26 -11.14 22.87
C ALA A 150 12.80 -11.85 21.59
N LEU A 151 12.89 -11.16 20.45
CA LEU A 151 12.51 -11.74 19.15
C LEU A 151 13.47 -12.87 18.72
N HIS A 152 14.78 -12.71 18.90
CA HIS A 152 15.76 -13.76 18.59
C HIS A 152 15.63 -15.03 19.43
N ARG A 153 15.00 -14.99 20.62
CA ARG A 153 14.68 -16.21 21.37
C ARG A 153 13.60 -17.05 20.67
N LEU A 154 12.69 -16.41 19.95
CA LEU A 154 11.61 -17.08 19.21
C LEU A 154 12.09 -17.55 17.83
N ARG A 155 12.83 -16.72 17.11
CA ARG A 155 13.40 -17.02 15.77
C ARG A 155 14.88 -16.60 15.70
N PRO A 156 15.82 -17.45 16.17
CA PRO A 156 17.25 -17.08 16.24
C PRO A 156 17.89 -16.71 14.90
N GLU A 157 17.40 -17.25 13.79
CA GLU A 157 17.97 -17.05 12.45
C GLU A 157 17.35 -15.85 11.69
N GLU A 158 16.26 -15.26 12.21
CA GLU A 158 15.57 -14.17 11.56
C GLU A 158 16.15 -12.81 11.99
N GLY A 159 16.50 -11.96 11.01
CA GLY A 159 16.88 -10.57 11.29
C GLY A 159 15.66 -9.71 11.68
N ILE A 160 15.90 -8.60 12.36
CA ILE A 160 14.82 -7.70 12.80
C ILE A 160 13.94 -7.23 11.66
N PRO A 161 14.45 -6.81 10.47
CA PRO A 161 13.59 -6.45 9.34
C PRO A 161 12.65 -7.58 8.90
N ALA A 162 13.11 -8.83 8.98
CA ALA A 162 12.30 -9.98 8.58
C ALA A 162 11.05 -10.14 9.45
N TRP A 163 11.09 -9.80 10.74
CA TRP A 163 9.92 -9.84 11.61
C TRP A 163 8.78 -8.95 11.11
N ALA A 164 9.10 -7.72 10.66
CA ALA A 164 8.09 -6.85 10.07
C ALA A 164 7.47 -7.43 8.79
N PHE A 165 8.27 -8.07 7.94
CA PHE A 165 7.76 -8.75 6.75
C PHE A 165 6.96 -10.01 7.07
N ARG A 166 7.39 -10.80 8.06
CA ARG A 166 6.64 -11.99 8.54
C ARG A 166 5.29 -11.60 9.12
N PHE A 167 5.22 -10.47 9.83
CA PHE A 167 3.93 -9.90 10.27
C PHE A 167 2.99 -9.65 9.08
N LEU A 168 3.50 -9.05 8.01
CA LEU A 168 2.69 -8.80 6.80
C LEU A 168 2.27 -10.10 6.10
N GLN A 169 3.11 -11.13 6.09
CA GLN A 169 2.75 -12.45 5.58
C GLN A 169 1.66 -13.15 6.41
N SER A 170 1.42 -12.69 7.64
CA SER A 170 0.35 -13.23 8.50
C SER A 170 -1.03 -12.62 8.20
N LEU A 171 -1.08 -11.59 7.36
CA LEU A 171 -2.31 -10.86 7.02
C LEU A 171 -2.87 -11.38 5.68
N PRO A 172 -4.04 -12.03 5.66
CA PRO A 172 -4.51 -12.78 4.49
C PRO A 172 -4.82 -11.92 3.26
N ASN A 173 -5.18 -10.65 3.46
CA ASN A 173 -5.51 -9.72 2.36
C ASN A 173 -4.29 -8.92 1.85
N VAL A 174 -3.10 -9.10 2.43
CA VAL A 174 -1.85 -8.48 1.94
C VAL A 174 -1.28 -9.32 0.81
N VAL A 175 -1.21 -8.74 -0.39
CA VAL A 175 -0.75 -9.44 -1.60
C VAL A 175 0.55 -8.87 -2.18
N VAL A 176 0.91 -7.63 -1.85
CA VAL A 176 2.15 -6.98 -2.28
C VAL A 176 2.74 -6.19 -1.12
N THR A 177 4.03 -6.34 -0.90
CA THR A 177 4.80 -5.52 0.05
C THR A 177 5.84 -4.70 -0.73
N LEU A 178 5.69 -3.37 -0.69
CA LEU A 178 6.62 -2.44 -1.33
C LEU A 178 7.77 -2.15 -0.36
N SER A 179 9.00 -2.21 -0.83
CA SER A 179 10.18 -1.92 -0.02
C SER A 179 11.12 -0.95 -0.73
N GLY A 180 11.52 0.11 -0.04
CA GLY A 180 12.49 1.11 -0.49
C GLY A 180 13.91 0.70 -0.12
N MET A 181 14.49 -0.27 -0.83
CA MET A 181 15.87 -0.71 -0.60
C MET A 181 16.86 0.27 -1.20
N SER A 182 17.90 0.63 -0.45
CA SER A 182 18.96 1.57 -0.88
C SER A 182 20.32 0.91 -1.13
N ASN A 183 20.47 -0.38 -0.82
CA ASN A 183 21.70 -1.14 -1.07
C ASN A 183 21.41 -2.63 -1.35
N PHE A 184 22.43 -3.33 -1.85
CA PHE A 184 22.30 -4.74 -2.24
C PHE A 184 22.08 -5.70 -1.06
N ASP A 185 22.55 -5.36 0.14
CA ASP A 185 22.37 -6.24 1.30
C ASP A 185 20.91 -6.25 1.75
N GLN A 186 20.27 -5.07 1.79
CA GLN A 186 18.82 -4.95 2.04
C GLN A 186 18.01 -5.74 1.00
N MET A 187 18.36 -5.61 -0.28
CA MET A 187 17.68 -6.34 -1.35
C MET A 187 17.84 -7.84 -1.17
N ARG A 188 19.04 -8.32 -0.88
CA ARG A 188 19.33 -9.75 -0.67
C ARG A 188 18.57 -10.31 0.52
N ASP A 189 18.54 -9.59 1.62
CA ASP A 189 17.82 -10.01 2.83
C ASP A 189 16.32 -10.03 2.61
N ASN A 190 15.76 -9.02 1.92
CA ASN A 190 14.34 -9.00 1.58
C ASN A 190 13.96 -10.14 0.63
N ILE A 191 14.77 -10.40 -0.43
CA ILE A 191 14.54 -11.54 -1.33
C ILE A 191 14.58 -12.85 -0.54
N ARG A 192 15.56 -13.05 0.35
CA ARG A 192 15.65 -14.24 1.20
C ARG A 192 14.40 -14.40 2.08
N THR A 193 13.93 -13.31 2.68
CA THR A 193 12.72 -13.32 3.52
C THR A 193 11.48 -13.72 2.73
N PHE A 194 11.31 -13.17 1.51
CA PHE A 194 10.13 -13.47 0.68
C PHE A 194 10.27 -14.73 -0.18
N ALA A 195 11.46 -15.34 -0.27
CA ALA A 195 11.64 -16.63 -0.94
C ALA A 195 10.90 -17.78 -0.25
N GLU A 196 10.55 -17.60 1.02
CA GLU A 196 9.79 -18.55 1.82
C GLU A 196 8.69 -17.83 2.57
N GLU A 197 7.47 -18.34 2.46
CA GLU A 197 6.33 -17.85 3.24
C GLU A 197 6.39 -18.48 4.63
N LYS A 198 6.63 -17.65 5.63
CA LYS A 198 6.74 -18.02 7.05
C LYS A 198 5.97 -17.04 7.94
N PRO A 199 4.64 -17.01 7.88
CA PRO A 199 3.84 -16.13 8.72
C PRO A 199 4.16 -16.31 10.20
N LEU A 200 3.92 -15.29 11.01
CA LEU A 200 4.07 -15.37 12.45
C LEU A 200 2.95 -16.23 13.05
N SER A 201 3.28 -16.99 14.09
CA SER A 201 2.27 -17.60 14.95
C SER A 201 1.57 -16.53 15.80
N ALA A 202 0.48 -16.90 16.47
CA ALA A 202 -0.20 -15.99 17.39
C ALA A 202 0.74 -15.50 18.51
N GLU A 203 1.54 -16.39 19.11
CA GLU A 203 2.52 -16.06 20.15
C GLU A 203 3.59 -15.07 19.63
N GLU A 204 4.11 -15.29 18.43
CA GLU A 204 5.10 -14.42 17.81
C GLU A 204 4.51 -13.06 17.43
N THR A 205 3.26 -13.02 16.97
CA THR A 205 2.53 -11.80 16.70
C THR A 205 2.31 -10.99 17.97
N ASP A 206 1.87 -11.62 19.05
CA ASP A 206 1.67 -10.97 20.35
C ASP A 206 2.99 -10.43 20.90
N ALA A 207 4.08 -11.18 20.78
CA ALA A 207 5.42 -10.74 21.19
C ALA A 207 5.87 -9.52 20.39
N LEU A 208 5.69 -9.51 19.06
CA LEU A 208 6.03 -8.38 18.21
C LEU A 208 5.18 -7.14 18.50
N LEU A 209 3.88 -7.30 18.67
CA LEU A 209 2.97 -6.19 19.00
C LEU A 209 3.18 -5.62 20.41
N SER A 210 3.77 -6.39 21.33
CA SER A 210 4.13 -5.89 22.67
C SER A 210 5.33 -4.94 22.66
N ILE A 211 6.10 -4.91 21.57
CA ILE A 211 7.27 -4.03 21.36
C ILE A 211 6.85 -2.71 20.67
N ALA A 212 5.65 -2.66 20.06
CA ALA A 212 5.17 -1.58 19.20
C ALA A 212 4.69 -0.32 19.96
#